data_ff2e2777f68e7174df75f73a340a672a
#
_entry.id   ff2e2777f68e7174df75f73a340a672a
#
_cell.length_a   1.000
_cell.length_b   1.000
_cell.length_c   1.000
_cell.angle_alpha   90.00
_cell.angle_beta   90.00
_cell.angle_gamma   90.00
#
_symmetry.space_group_name_H-M   'P 1'
#
loop_
_entity.id
_entity.type
_entity.pdbx_description
1 polymer ?
#
loop_
_entity_poly.entity_id
_entity_poly.type
_entity_poly.pdbx_seq_one_letter_code
_entity_poly.pdbx_strand_id
1 'polypeptide(L)'
;MYRSEHILKGLSNQYYRATYKSMGFTTEDLKRPIIGIANAWSECVPGHYNLRQVAQRVKDGIYRAGGTPIEFGVIGGCDGMGQGHDGMHFIMPSRELIANSIESMAQINLFDGLVLLGSCDKIVPGMLMAAARLDIPCIFLPGGPMEGGVEFDGRQADQTSSTEAYGMLSAGKITEEEYVSLENTACPGCGSCSYLGTANTMCALAEAMGMTLPDGGTAPATSSIRMMKAEETGVKIMELVEKNITSRQIITDSSIRNAIKACLAMSGSTNAVMHLTAIAYEAELGIKVLNEFDTLSDTTPQLAKMNPACKYSIVDFYKDGGVPRLMENLQSMLETDVMTVTAHTLAENIRDHKYLYPATGLVNHTLDDPFGYTGGVAVLRGNLAPDTGITKPGAFDKSLHHFKGEAICFDSEEAAEEAILAGKVHDGHVVVIRYEGPKGGPGMREMYKAMKYLYGRGLAKTTALITDGRFSGTNNGCFVGHISPEAAEGGPIAIVHDGDLVEIDVDSKKLELLVPQEEIEARLKQWKRPEPKFKKGWLGLYCKLAASGSEGGVMKFDHL
;
A
#
# COMPACT_ATOMS: atom_id res chain seq x y z
N MET A 1 -11.50 -19.13 27.54
CA MET A 1 -12.68 -19.67 26.79
C MET A 1 -12.55 -19.18 25.39
N TYR A 2 -12.56 -20.06 24.41
CA TYR A 2 -12.52 -19.71 22.99
C TYR A 2 -13.84 -19.06 22.55
N ARG A 3 -13.78 -18.15 21.56
CA ARG A 3 -14.99 -17.48 21.02
C ARG A 3 -15.96 -18.50 20.38
N SER A 4 -15.41 -19.47 19.66
CA SER A 4 -16.19 -20.54 19.01
C SER A 4 -16.96 -21.42 20.00
N GLU A 5 -16.54 -21.51 21.27
CA GLU A 5 -17.26 -22.28 22.30
C GLU A 5 -18.69 -21.76 22.53
N HIS A 6 -18.96 -20.47 22.28
CA HIS A 6 -20.32 -19.92 22.42
C HIS A 6 -21.34 -20.59 21.49
N ILE A 7 -20.92 -21.07 20.32
CA ILE A 7 -21.79 -21.74 19.36
C ILE A 7 -21.53 -23.25 19.23
N LEU A 8 -20.41 -23.76 19.74
CA LEU A 8 -20.04 -25.17 19.57
C LEU A 8 -20.19 -25.99 20.85
N LYS A 9 -20.10 -25.38 22.06
CA LYS A 9 -20.13 -26.09 23.34
C LYS A 9 -21.56 -26.17 23.93
N GLY A 10 -21.86 -27.26 24.60
CA GLY A 10 -23.15 -27.48 25.25
C GLY A 10 -24.21 -28.15 24.36
N LEU A 11 -25.22 -28.76 24.99
CA LEU A 11 -26.27 -29.51 24.26
C LEU A 11 -27.16 -28.59 23.41
N SER A 12 -27.48 -27.40 23.89
CA SER A 12 -28.31 -26.39 23.20
C SER A 12 -27.73 -25.96 21.86
N ASN A 13 -26.43 -26.11 21.63
CA ASN A 13 -25.72 -25.69 20.42
C ASN A 13 -25.65 -26.79 19.35
N GLN A 14 -26.54 -27.79 19.41
CA GLN A 14 -26.62 -28.87 18.41
C GLN A 14 -26.83 -28.33 16.99
N TYR A 15 -27.63 -27.29 16.82
CA TYR A 15 -27.92 -26.66 15.53
C TYR A 15 -26.64 -26.25 14.79
N TYR A 16 -25.75 -25.51 15.46
CA TYR A 16 -24.50 -25.06 14.85
C TYR A 16 -23.57 -26.23 14.50
N ARG A 17 -23.45 -27.20 15.40
CA ARG A 17 -22.64 -28.41 15.13
C ARG A 17 -23.20 -29.24 13.99
N ALA A 18 -24.52 -29.36 13.86
CA ALA A 18 -25.14 -30.04 12.74
C ALA A 18 -24.83 -29.33 11.40
N THR A 19 -24.86 -27.99 11.39
CA THR A 19 -24.49 -27.17 10.24
C THR A 19 -23.03 -27.42 9.83
N TYR A 20 -22.07 -27.39 10.78
CA TYR A 20 -20.67 -27.70 10.46
C TYR A 20 -20.48 -29.14 9.99
N LYS A 21 -21.18 -30.10 10.59
CA LYS A 21 -21.11 -31.52 10.19
C LYS A 21 -21.65 -31.75 8.76
N SER A 22 -22.61 -30.95 8.28
CA SER A 22 -23.09 -31.03 6.90
C SER A 22 -22.01 -30.67 5.87
N MET A 23 -20.95 -29.95 6.29
CA MET A 23 -19.78 -29.62 5.49
C MET A 23 -18.62 -30.60 5.68
N GLY A 24 -18.81 -31.70 6.45
CA GLY A 24 -17.83 -32.76 6.64
C GLY A 24 -16.97 -32.62 7.91
N PHE A 25 -17.14 -31.59 8.74
CA PHE A 25 -16.39 -31.46 10.00
C PHE A 25 -16.82 -32.56 11.00
N THR A 26 -15.84 -33.20 11.62
CA THR A 26 -16.09 -34.22 12.63
C THR A 26 -16.39 -33.63 13.99
N THR A 27 -16.85 -34.47 14.92
CA THR A 27 -17.03 -34.03 16.31
C THR A 27 -15.70 -33.60 16.95
N GLU A 28 -14.60 -34.24 16.57
CA GLU A 28 -13.27 -33.91 17.12
C GLU A 28 -12.75 -32.58 16.56
N ASP A 29 -13.03 -32.26 15.28
CA ASP A 29 -12.69 -30.97 14.72
C ASP A 29 -13.39 -29.81 15.45
N LEU A 30 -14.66 -30.00 15.82
CA LEU A 30 -15.45 -28.98 16.50
C LEU A 30 -15.14 -28.81 18.00
N LYS A 31 -14.23 -29.60 18.56
CA LYS A 31 -13.70 -29.44 19.92
C LYS A 31 -12.43 -28.57 19.96
N ARG A 32 -11.82 -28.32 18.81
CA ARG A 32 -10.59 -27.55 18.64
C ARG A 32 -10.90 -26.08 18.43
N PRO A 33 -9.94 -25.17 18.66
CA PRO A 33 -10.07 -23.78 18.24
C PRO A 33 -10.34 -23.67 16.73
N ILE A 34 -11.27 -22.81 16.35
CA ILE A 34 -11.66 -22.60 14.95
C ILE A 34 -10.91 -21.38 14.40
N ILE A 35 -10.07 -21.61 13.41
CA ILE A 35 -9.25 -20.58 12.79
C ILE A 35 -9.81 -20.22 11.42
N GLY A 36 -10.24 -18.98 11.24
CA GLY A 36 -10.64 -18.46 9.94
C GLY A 36 -9.43 -18.17 9.05
N ILE A 37 -9.52 -18.51 7.77
CA ILE A 37 -8.53 -18.13 6.75
C ILE A 37 -9.24 -17.22 5.75
N ALA A 38 -8.98 -15.92 5.86
CA ALA A 38 -9.46 -14.92 4.92
C ALA A 38 -8.55 -14.92 3.69
N ASN A 39 -8.98 -15.54 2.59
CA ASN A 39 -8.17 -15.77 1.41
C ASN A 39 -8.66 -14.91 0.23
N ALA A 40 -7.81 -13.99 -0.23
CA ALA A 40 -8.05 -13.17 -1.41
C ALA A 40 -7.64 -13.87 -2.73
N TRP A 41 -7.57 -15.19 -2.75
CA TRP A 41 -7.26 -15.94 -3.97
C TRP A 41 -8.18 -15.55 -5.12
N SER A 42 -7.58 -15.33 -6.28
CA SER A 42 -8.29 -14.95 -7.50
C SER A 42 -7.45 -15.26 -8.73
N GLU A 43 -8.10 -15.57 -9.85
CA GLU A 43 -7.49 -15.63 -11.18
C GLU A 43 -7.36 -14.23 -11.84
N CYS A 44 -7.93 -13.19 -11.22
CA CYS A 44 -7.91 -11.81 -11.72
C CYS A 44 -6.68 -11.01 -11.23
N VAL A 45 -5.91 -11.55 -10.28
CA VAL A 45 -4.82 -10.81 -9.61
C VAL A 45 -3.56 -11.67 -9.59
N PRO A 46 -2.50 -11.28 -10.30
CA PRO A 46 -1.26 -12.07 -10.33
C PRO A 46 -0.67 -12.34 -8.95
N GLY A 47 -0.72 -11.35 -8.04
CA GLY A 47 -0.25 -11.48 -6.66
C GLY A 47 -1.07 -12.42 -5.78
N HIS A 48 -2.21 -12.92 -6.25
CA HIS A 48 -3.11 -13.80 -5.51
C HIS A 48 -3.24 -15.20 -6.12
N TYR A 49 -2.69 -15.42 -7.31
CA TYR A 49 -2.86 -16.65 -8.06
C TYR A 49 -2.33 -17.90 -7.31
N ASN A 50 -1.26 -17.75 -6.53
CA ASN A 50 -0.66 -18.82 -5.72
C ASN A 50 -1.35 -19.02 -4.35
N LEU A 51 -2.26 -18.14 -3.93
CA LEU A 51 -2.81 -18.16 -2.57
C LEU A 51 -3.62 -19.42 -2.25
N ARG A 52 -4.12 -20.14 -3.24
CA ARG A 52 -4.76 -21.45 -3.03
C ARG A 52 -3.78 -22.47 -2.44
N GLN A 53 -2.55 -22.53 -2.98
CA GLN A 53 -1.51 -23.43 -2.45
C GLN A 53 -0.98 -22.94 -1.10
N VAL A 54 -0.81 -21.63 -0.95
CA VAL A 54 -0.42 -21.00 0.33
C VAL A 54 -1.44 -21.33 1.42
N ALA A 55 -2.76 -21.16 1.15
CA ALA A 55 -3.82 -21.49 2.08
C ALA A 55 -3.81 -22.95 2.51
N GLN A 56 -3.53 -23.87 1.57
CA GLN A 56 -3.41 -25.29 1.91
C GLN A 56 -2.27 -25.55 2.91
N ARG A 57 -1.10 -24.92 2.71
CA ARG A 57 0.02 -25.08 3.65
C ARG A 57 -0.27 -24.44 5.02
N VAL A 58 -1.01 -23.33 5.04
CA VAL A 58 -1.51 -22.73 6.30
C VAL A 58 -2.42 -23.71 7.03
N LYS A 59 -3.36 -24.36 6.34
CA LYS A 59 -4.24 -25.39 6.92
C LYS A 59 -3.44 -26.55 7.52
N ASP A 60 -2.41 -27.03 6.80
CA ASP A 60 -1.52 -28.09 7.30
C ASP A 60 -0.89 -27.69 8.65
N GLY A 61 -0.39 -26.45 8.77
CA GLY A 61 0.17 -25.90 10.00
C GLY A 61 -0.85 -25.81 11.13
N ILE A 62 -2.07 -25.33 10.85
CA ILE A 62 -3.16 -25.23 11.84
C ILE A 62 -3.56 -26.63 12.35
N TYR A 63 -3.77 -27.59 11.46
CA TYR A 63 -4.10 -28.96 11.86
C TYR A 63 -2.99 -29.60 12.69
N ARG A 64 -1.73 -29.42 12.28
CA ARG A 64 -0.56 -29.92 13.02
C ARG A 64 -0.49 -29.35 14.44
N ALA A 65 -0.88 -28.08 14.61
CA ALA A 65 -0.89 -27.41 15.91
C ALA A 65 -2.20 -27.61 16.71
N GLY A 66 -3.12 -28.46 16.23
CA GLY A 66 -4.33 -28.85 16.97
C GLY A 66 -5.53 -27.93 16.80
N GLY A 67 -5.55 -27.06 15.78
CA GLY A 67 -6.68 -26.23 15.40
C GLY A 67 -7.52 -26.83 14.28
N THR A 68 -8.66 -26.20 13.98
CA THR A 68 -9.52 -26.51 12.83
C THR A 68 -9.61 -25.31 11.93
N PRO A 69 -9.03 -25.33 10.71
CA PRO A 69 -9.06 -24.22 9.77
C PRO A 69 -10.37 -24.20 8.98
N ILE A 70 -10.93 -22.99 8.79
CA ILE A 70 -12.08 -22.71 7.92
C ILE A 70 -11.71 -21.56 6.99
N GLU A 71 -11.64 -21.85 5.68
CA GLU A 71 -11.31 -20.86 4.66
C GLU A 71 -12.56 -20.20 4.10
N PHE A 72 -12.48 -18.89 3.88
CA PHE A 72 -13.50 -18.10 3.17
C PHE A 72 -12.86 -17.12 2.20
N GLY A 73 -13.57 -16.81 1.12
CA GLY A 73 -13.10 -15.89 0.08
C GLY A 73 -13.23 -14.43 0.48
N VAL A 74 -12.23 -13.64 0.09
CA VAL A 74 -12.22 -12.18 0.19
C VAL A 74 -11.97 -11.61 -1.20
N ILE A 75 -12.63 -10.49 -1.54
CA ILE A 75 -12.36 -9.81 -2.82
C ILE A 75 -10.95 -9.23 -2.85
N GLY A 76 -10.40 -9.08 -4.06
CA GLY A 76 -9.14 -8.39 -4.28
C GLY A 76 -9.10 -7.82 -5.70
N GLY A 77 -8.68 -6.57 -5.84
CA GLY A 77 -8.43 -5.91 -7.12
C GLY A 77 -6.94 -5.64 -7.31
N CYS A 78 -6.47 -5.70 -8.53
CA CYS A 78 -5.10 -5.31 -8.89
C CYS A 78 -5.12 -3.87 -9.42
N ASP A 79 -4.36 -2.98 -8.82
CA ASP A 79 -4.22 -1.60 -9.29
C ASP A 79 -3.75 -1.58 -10.76
N GLY A 80 -2.80 -2.45 -11.12
CA GLY A 80 -2.33 -2.58 -12.50
C GLY A 80 -3.44 -2.89 -13.51
N MET A 81 -4.45 -3.68 -13.13
CA MET A 81 -5.59 -3.95 -13.99
C MET A 81 -6.59 -2.80 -14.05
N GLY A 82 -6.60 -1.91 -13.06
CA GLY A 82 -7.43 -0.70 -13.04
C GLY A 82 -6.80 0.53 -13.70
N GLN A 83 -5.52 0.46 -14.06
CA GLN A 83 -4.77 1.61 -14.59
C GLN A 83 -5.35 2.13 -15.90
N GLY A 84 -5.57 3.45 -15.95
CA GLY A 84 -5.96 4.17 -17.16
C GLY A 84 -7.39 3.90 -17.65
N HIS A 85 -8.30 3.49 -16.78
CA HIS A 85 -9.74 3.40 -17.05
C HIS A 85 -10.57 3.50 -15.75
N ASP A 86 -11.89 3.58 -15.86
CA ASP A 86 -12.83 3.79 -14.75
C ASP A 86 -12.76 2.74 -13.62
N GLY A 87 -12.16 1.58 -13.87
CA GLY A 87 -11.89 0.57 -12.84
C GLY A 87 -11.05 1.09 -11.68
N MET A 88 -10.20 2.11 -11.91
CA MET A 88 -9.37 2.70 -10.88
C MET A 88 -10.20 3.38 -9.76
N HIS A 89 -11.39 3.85 -10.04
CA HIS A 89 -12.33 4.38 -9.03
C HIS A 89 -12.69 3.34 -7.95
N PHE A 90 -12.71 2.05 -8.30
CA PHE A 90 -13.09 0.97 -7.40
C PHE A 90 -11.94 0.45 -6.55
N ILE A 91 -10.70 0.72 -6.96
CA ILE A 91 -9.51 0.14 -6.34
C ILE A 91 -9.35 0.57 -4.88
N MET A 92 -9.31 1.88 -4.59
CA MET A 92 -9.17 2.37 -3.23
C MET A 92 -10.38 2.01 -2.35
N PRO A 93 -11.62 2.21 -2.80
CA PRO A 93 -12.80 1.83 -2.02
C PRO A 93 -12.89 0.32 -1.72
N SER A 94 -12.29 -0.56 -2.53
CA SER A 94 -12.27 -2.00 -2.26
C SER A 94 -11.60 -2.36 -0.92
N ARG A 95 -10.68 -1.51 -0.42
CA ARG A 95 -10.05 -1.67 0.90
C ARG A 95 -11.09 -1.75 2.02
N GLU A 96 -12.11 -0.89 1.97
CA GLU A 96 -13.22 -0.87 2.94
C GLU A 96 -14.09 -2.13 2.84
N LEU A 97 -14.38 -2.59 1.61
CA LEU A 97 -15.14 -3.84 1.41
C LEU A 97 -14.39 -5.05 1.96
N ILE A 98 -13.08 -5.10 1.78
CA ILE A 98 -12.22 -6.15 2.32
C ILE A 98 -12.33 -6.17 3.85
N ALA A 99 -12.10 -5.03 4.51
CA ALA A 99 -12.19 -4.93 5.96
C ALA A 99 -13.58 -5.35 6.48
N ASN A 100 -14.66 -4.82 5.89
CA ASN A 100 -16.02 -5.10 6.29
C ASN A 100 -16.42 -6.57 6.04
N SER A 101 -15.96 -7.18 4.94
CA SER A 101 -16.27 -8.59 4.66
C SER A 101 -15.59 -9.55 5.64
N ILE A 102 -14.33 -9.28 5.98
CA ILE A 102 -13.58 -10.08 6.97
C ILE A 102 -14.21 -9.95 8.36
N GLU A 103 -14.53 -8.73 8.77
CA GLU A 103 -15.24 -8.47 10.03
C GLU A 103 -16.55 -9.26 10.09
N SER A 104 -17.37 -9.16 9.04
CA SER A 104 -18.67 -9.86 8.97
C SER A 104 -18.50 -11.36 9.13
N MET A 105 -17.55 -11.97 8.40
CA MET A 105 -17.31 -13.41 8.45
C MET A 105 -16.77 -13.85 9.82
N ALA A 106 -15.87 -13.06 10.41
CA ALA A 106 -15.29 -13.36 11.71
C ALA A 106 -16.32 -13.27 12.85
N GLN A 107 -17.25 -12.30 12.78
CA GLN A 107 -18.30 -12.13 13.78
C GLN A 107 -19.42 -13.16 13.65
N ILE A 108 -19.83 -13.50 12.41
CA ILE A 108 -20.87 -14.52 12.16
C ILE A 108 -20.41 -15.91 12.67
N ASN A 109 -19.13 -16.25 12.43
CA ASN A 109 -18.62 -17.59 12.73
C ASN A 109 -17.88 -17.69 14.07
N LEU A 110 -17.70 -16.58 14.78
CA LEU A 110 -16.99 -16.47 16.04
C LEU A 110 -15.61 -17.17 16.02
N PHE A 111 -14.81 -16.91 14.97
CA PHE A 111 -13.47 -17.48 14.87
C PHE A 111 -12.59 -17.10 16.05
N ASP A 112 -11.77 -18.03 16.51
CA ASP A 112 -10.85 -17.86 17.64
C ASP A 112 -9.58 -17.10 17.23
N GLY A 113 -9.22 -17.15 15.96
CA GLY A 113 -8.14 -16.41 15.34
C GLY A 113 -8.30 -16.36 13.83
N LEU A 114 -7.52 -15.50 13.16
CA LEU A 114 -7.55 -15.29 11.72
C LEU A 114 -6.16 -15.37 11.10
N VAL A 115 -6.06 -16.07 9.97
CA VAL A 115 -4.97 -15.92 9.02
C VAL A 115 -5.47 -15.12 7.82
N LEU A 116 -4.72 -14.08 7.45
CA LEU A 116 -5.08 -13.11 6.41
C LEU A 116 -4.14 -13.30 5.23
N LEU A 117 -4.66 -13.70 4.06
CA LEU A 117 -3.89 -14.03 2.86
C LEU A 117 -4.19 -13.07 1.71
N GLY A 118 -3.23 -12.22 1.35
CA GLY A 118 -3.35 -11.26 0.26
C GLY A 118 -2.06 -10.50 0.00
N SER A 119 -1.86 -9.89 -1.17
CA SER A 119 -0.57 -9.29 -1.55
C SER A 119 -0.64 -7.92 -2.20
N CYS A 120 -1.78 -7.54 -2.78
CA CYS A 120 -1.85 -6.31 -3.59
C CYS A 120 -2.22 -5.08 -2.77
N ASP A 121 -2.10 -3.94 -3.41
CA ASP A 121 -2.04 -2.58 -2.87
C ASP A 121 -3.08 -2.24 -1.80
N LYS A 122 -4.34 -2.62 -2.01
CA LYS A 122 -5.46 -2.28 -1.11
C LYS A 122 -5.91 -3.45 -0.26
N ILE A 123 -5.48 -4.67 -0.63
CA ILE A 123 -5.83 -5.90 0.08
C ILE A 123 -5.06 -5.97 1.40
N VAL A 124 -3.76 -5.72 1.37
CA VAL A 124 -2.92 -5.72 2.59
C VAL A 124 -3.45 -4.76 3.64
N PRO A 125 -3.61 -3.45 3.34
CA PRO A 125 -4.15 -2.53 4.34
C PRO A 125 -5.58 -2.86 4.74
N GLY A 126 -6.46 -3.31 3.83
CA GLY A 126 -7.82 -3.72 4.17
C GLY A 126 -7.86 -4.90 5.16
N MET A 127 -6.95 -5.87 5.00
CA MET A 127 -6.80 -6.99 5.94
C MET A 127 -6.26 -6.55 7.30
N LEU A 128 -5.28 -5.65 7.32
CA LEU A 128 -4.74 -5.10 8.58
C LEU A 128 -5.77 -4.20 9.29
N MET A 129 -6.59 -3.45 8.56
CA MET A 129 -7.74 -2.72 9.12
C MET A 129 -8.73 -3.67 9.79
N ALA A 130 -9.08 -4.78 9.13
CA ALA A 130 -9.97 -5.79 9.72
C ALA A 130 -9.38 -6.41 10.99
N ALA A 131 -8.08 -6.74 10.99
CA ALA A 131 -7.38 -7.26 12.17
C ALA A 131 -7.43 -6.25 13.33
N ALA A 132 -7.14 -4.98 13.05
CA ALA A 132 -7.15 -3.91 14.05
C ALA A 132 -8.55 -3.69 14.64
N ARG A 133 -9.60 -3.71 13.81
CA ARG A 133 -11.00 -3.53 14.20
C ARG A 133 -11.52 -4.68 15.06
N LEU A 134 -11.20 -5.92 14.67
CA LEU A 134 -11.69 -7.14 15.34
C LEU A 134 -11.03 -7.38 16.69
N ASP A 135 -9.78 -6.98 16.85
CA ASP A 135 -8.97 -7.20 18.06
C ASP A 135 -9.01 -8.66 18.59
N ILE A 136 -8.84 -9.60 17.68
CA ILE A 136 -8.62 -11.02 17.98
C ILE A 136 -7.22 -11.42 17.51
N PRO A 137 -6.71 -12.62 17.90
CA PRO A 137 -5.45 -13.12 17.35
C PRO A 137 -5.49 -13.17 15.83
N CYS A 138 -4.60 -12.41 15.16
CA CYS A 138 -4.49 -12.39 13.70
C CYS A 138 -3.03 -12.46 13.28
N ILE A 139 -2.78 -13.08 12.14
CA ILE A 139 -1.48 -13.10 11.47
C ILE A 139 -1.68 -12.87 9.97
N PHE A 140 -0.88 -12.00 9.37
CA PHE A 140 -0.91 -11.71 7.95
C PHE A 140 0.22 -12.45 7.22
N LEU A 141 -0.09 -13.01 6.06
CA LEU A 141 0.89 -13.63 5.17
C LEU A 141 0.60 -13.25 3.72
N PRO A 142 1.51 -12.52 3.03
CA PRO A 142 1.35 -12.24 1.61
C PRO A 142 1.63 -13.47 0.73
N GLY A 143 1.11 -13.45 -0.50
CA GLY A 143 1.46 -14.43 -1.53
C GLY A 143 2.91 -14.31 -2.01
N GLY A 144 3.53 -13.16 -1.80
CA GLY A 144 4.90 -12.83 -2.17
C GLY A 144 5.04 -12.12 -3.51
N PRO A 145 6.18 -11.45 -3.77
CA PRO A 145 6.49 -10.82 -5.03
C PRO A 145 6.82 -11.83 -6.13
N MET A 146 6.56 -11.45 -7.40
CA MET A 146 7.05 -12.18 -8.56
C MET A 146 8.55 -11.94 -8.77
N GLU A 147 9.21 -12.87 -9.44
CA GLU A 147 10.56 -12.66 -9.97
C GLU A 147 10.53 -11.57 -11.07
N GLY A 148 11.65 -10.89 -11.28
CA GLY A 148 11.80 -10.00 -12.42
C GLY A 148 11.87 -10.77 -13.73
N GLY A 149 11.44 -10.10 -14.82
CA GLY A 149 11.49 -10.66 -16.18
C GLY A 149 12.90 -10.67 -16.80
N VAL A 150 12.94 -10.72 -18.11
CA VAL A 150 14.19 -10.59 -18.88
C VAL A 150 14.86 -9.25 -18.62
N GLU A 151 16.14 -9.16 -18.95
CA GLU A 151 16.85 -7.87 -18.91
C GLU A 151 16.28 -6.92 -19.99
N PHE A 152 15.90 -5.73 -19.57
CA PHE A 152 15.37 -4.68 -20.42
C PHE A 152 15.78 -3.31 -19.89
N ASP A 153 16.39 -2.51 -20.74
CA ASP A 153 16.87 -1.15 -20.41
C ASP A 153 17.71 -1.09 -19.12
N GLY A 154 18.63 -2.05 -18.96
CA GLY A 154 19.61 -2.12 -17.85
C GLY A 154 19.06 -2.61 -16.51
N ARG A 155 17.83 -3.14 -16.48
CA ARG A 155 17.20 -3.78 -15.31
C ARG A 155 16.35 -4.99 -15.68
N GLN A 156 15.94 -5.77 -14.72
CA GLN A 156 14.92 -6.80 -14.94
C GLN A 156 13.58 -6.14 -15.29
N ALA A 157 12.93 -6.64 -16.35
CA ALA A 157 11.63 -6.18 -16.77
C ALA A 157 10.54 -6.49 -15.74
N ASP A 158 9.50 -5.69 -15.78
CA ASP A 158 8.26 -5.84 -15.03
C ASP A 158 7.08 -5.34 -15.89
N GLN A 159 5.85 -5.35 -15.37
CA GLN A 159 4.70 -4.90 -16.14
C GLN A 159 4.79 -3.43 -16.58
N THR A 160 5.58 -2.58 -15.89
CA THR A 160 5.77 -1.18 -16.30
C THR A 160 6.69 -1.06 -17.50
N SER A 161 7.59 -2.03 -17.69
CA SER A 161 8.48 -2.12 -18.85
C SER A 161 7.71 -2.23 -20.17
N SER A 162 6.56 -2.93 -20.15
CA SER A 162 5.70 -3.03 -21.35
C SER A 162 5.13 -1.66 -21.76
N THR A 163 4.81 -0.78 -20.81
CA THR A 163 4.36 0.59 -21.12
C THR A 163 5.50 1.46 -21.64
N GLU A 164 6.70 1.33 -21.05
CA GLU A 164 7.91 2.02 -21.49
C GLU A 164 8.32 1.56 -22.91
N ALA A 165 8.26 0.25 -23.15
CA ALA A 165 8.54 -0.35 -24.46
C ALA A 165 7.58 0.13 -25.56
N TYR A 166 6.30 0.39 -25.24
CA TYR A 166 5.39 0.99 -26.20
C TYR A 166 5.84 2.39 -26.64
N GLY A 167 6.36 3.19 -25.71
CA GLY A 167 6.99 4.47 -26.05
C GLY A 167 8.22 4.31 -26.95
N MET A 168 9.06 3.30 -26.70
CA MET A 168 10.23 2.99 -27.51
C MET A 168 9.84 2.50 -28.93
N LEU A 169 8.82 1.65 -29.05
CA LEU A 169 8.26 1.20 -30.32
C LEU A 169 7.73 2.39 -31.14
N SER A 170 6.94 3.26 -30.51
CA SER A 170 6.38 4.46 -31.14
C SER A 170 7.48 5.44 -31.64
N ALA A 171 8.64 5.43 -30.97
CA ALA A 171 9.81 6.21 -31.37
C ALA A 171 10.75 5.48 -32.34
N GLY A 172 10.40 4.27 -32.78
CA GLY A 172 11.21 3.47 -33.71
C GLY A 172 12.53 2.95 -33.09
N LYS A 173 12.63 2.88 -31.76
CA LYS A 173 13.84 2.42 -31.06
C LYS A 173 13.90 0.91 -30.88
N ILE A 174 12.77 0.24 -30.92
CA ILE A 174 12.61 -1.22 -30.89
C ILE A 174 11.63 -1.65 -31.98
N THR A 175 11.71 -2.90 -32.40
CA THR A 175 10.80 -3.53 -33.36
C THR A 175 9.53 -4.02 -32.70
N GLU A 176 8.48 -4.30 -33.47
CA GLU A 176 7.24 -4.94 -32.98
C GLU A 176 7.52 -6.35 -32.42
N GLU A 177 8.47 -7.08 -33.04
CA GLU A 177 8.87 -8.42 -32.56
C GLU A 177 9.51 -8.35 -31.15
N GLU A 178 10.41 -7.40 -30.92
CA GLU A 178 11.01 -7.15 -29.60
C GLU A 178 9.95 -6.73 -28.57
N TYR A 179 8.99 -5.87 -28.96
CA TYR A 179 7.89 -5.46 -28.11
C TYR A 179 7.00 -6.64 -27.68
N VAL A 180 6.59 -7.48 -28.64
CA VAL A 180 5.78 -8.69 -28.37
C VAL A 180 6.57 -9.71 -27.56
N SER A 181 7.88 -9.85 -27.80
CA SER A 181 8.73 -10.71 -26.98
C SER A 181 8.77 -10.26 -25.53
N LEU A 182 8.84 -8.95 -25.28
CA LEU A 182 8.82 -8.41 -23.92
C LEU A 182 7.47 -8.66 -23.23
N GLU A 183 6.34 -8.56 -23.93
CA GLU A 183 5.01 -8.90 -23.38
C GLU A 183 4.99 -10.31 -22.77
N ASN A 184 5.62 -11.29 -23.44
CA ASN A 184 5.67 -12.68 -22.99
C ASN A 184 6.67 -12.94 -21.86
N THR A 185 7.62 -12.04 -21.63
CA THR A 185 8.79 -12.30 -20.76
C THR A 185 8.97 -11.30 -19.62
N ALA A 186 8.21 -10.20 -19.60
CA ALA A 186 8.30 -9.17 -18.56
C ALA A 186 7.79 -9.64 -17.19
N CYS A 187 6.81 -10.54 -17.17
CA CYS A 187 6.21 -11.09 -15.95
C CYS A 187 6.30 -12.63 -15.97
N PRO A 188 7.41 -13.23 -15.48
CA PRO A 188 7.70 -14.65 -15.70
C PRO A 188 6.90 -15.61 -14.81
N GLY A 189 6.09 -15.10 -13.87
CA GLY A 189 5.31 -15.94 -12.96
C GLY A 189 4.31 -15.15 -12.13
N CYS A 190 3.62 -15.85 -11.23
CA CYS A 190 2.70 -15.22 -10.29
C CYS A 190 3.45 -14.49 -9.17
N GLY A 191 2.78 -13.54 -8.54
CA GLY A 191 3.28 -12.73 -7.43
C GLY A 191 2.79 -11.29 -7.53
N SER A 192 2.98 -10.50 -6.47
CA SER A 192 2.88 -9.05 -6.54
C SER A 192 4.00 -8.48 -7.42
N CYS A 193 3.93 -7.19 -7.75
CA CYS A 193 4.94 -6.54 -8.61
C CYS A 193 6.38 -6.86 -8.19
N SER A 194 7.32 -6.96 -9.13
CA SER A 194 8.74 -7.22 -8.82
C SER A 194 9.51 -5.99 -8.33
N TYR A 195 8.89 -4.81 -8.34
CA TYR A 195 9.45 -3.54 -7.85
C TYR A 195 8.83 -3.10 -6.52
N LEU A 196 9.39 -2.05 -5.89
CA LEU A 196 8.88 -1.47 -4.65
C LEU A 196 7.71 -0.50 -4.94
N GLY A 197 6.56 -1.07 -5.31
CA GLY A 197 5.27 -0.38 -5.34
C GLY A 197 4.54 -0.46 -4.00
N THR A 198 3.26 -0.09 -3.97
CA THR A 198 2.45 -0.10 -2.74
C THR A 198 2.27 -1.51 -2.20
N ALA A 199 2.06 -2.52 -3.06
CA ALA A 199 1.91 -3.91 -2.66
C ALA A 199 3.08 -4.38 -1.79
N ASN A 200 4.30 -4.30 -2.31
CA ASN A 200 5.51 -4.74 -1.59
C ASN A 200 5.86 -3.83 -0.42
N THR A 201 5.60 -2.51 -0.54
CA THR A 201 5.72 -1.61 0.60
C THR A 201 4.84 -2.09 1.75
N MET A 202 3.55 -2.29 1.53
CA MET A 202 2.63 -2.68 2.61
C MET A 202 2.92 -4.09 3.14
N CYS A 203 3.36 -5.04 2.30
CA CYS A 203 3.82 -6.35 2.77
C CYS A 203 5.06 -6.25 3.67
N ALA A 204 6.03 -5.41 3.31
CA ALA A 204 7.21 -5.15 4.13
C ALA A 204 6.85 -4.42 5.44
N LEU A 205 5.92 -3.45 5.38
CA LEU A 205 5.46 -2.74 6.57
C LEU A 205 4.63 -3.63 7.51
N ALA A 206 3.87 -4.59 7.00
CA ALA A 206 3.19 -5.59 7.82
C ALA A 206 4.20 -6.44 8.62
N GLU A 207 5.35 -6.78 8.03
CA GLU A 207 6.44 -7.47 8.72
C GLU A 207 7.14 -6.53 9.72
N ALA A 208 7.48 -5.30 9.32
CA ALA A 208 8.12 -4.31 10.19
C ALA A 208 7.25 -3.94 11.41
N MET A 209 5.92 -3.96 11.24
CA MET A 209 4.92 -3.73 12.29
C MET A 209 4.76 -4.95 13.23
N GLY A 210 5.28 -6.11 12.83
CA GLY A 210 5.16 -7.35 13.58
C GLY A 210 3.92 -8.18 13.27
N MET A 211 3.13 -7.88 12.23
CA MET A 211 1.93 -8.63 11.83
C MET A 211 2.22 -9.79 10.88
N THR A 212 3.46 -9.93 10.39
CA THR A 212 3.94 -11.01 9.54
C THR A 212 5.21 -11.60 10.15
N LEU A 213 5.42 -12.91 9.97
CA LEU A 213 6.63 -13.57 10.41
C LEU A 213 7.88 -13.01 9.71
N PRO A 214 9.05 -12.94 10.37
CA PRO A 214 10.31 -12.58 9.73
C PRO A 214 10.54 -13.36 8.44
N ASP A 215 11.04 -12.69 7.39
CA ASP A 215 11.16 -13.18 6.00
C ASP A 215 9.81 -13.43 5.29
N GLY A 216 8.70 -13.28 5.97
CA GLY A 216 7.37 -13.53 5.41
C GLY A 216 6.89 -12.44 4.45
N GLY A 217 7.26 -11.18 4.66
CA GLY A 217 6.74 -10.06 3.88
C GLY A 217 7.20 -10.04 2.42
N THR A 218 8.46 -10.39 2.17
CA THR A 218 9.10 -10.22 0.86
C THR A 218 9.66 -11.51 0.23
N ALA A 219 9.51 -12.69 0.85
CA ALA A 219 9.88 -13.95 0.22
C ALA A 219 9.16 -14.12 -1.14
N PRO A 220 9.86 -14.54 -2.21
CA PRO A 220 9.26 -14.67 -3.54
C PRO A 220 8.08 -15.64 -3.58
N ALA A 221 7.08 -15.35 -4.41
CA ALA A 221 5.82 -16.09 -4.51
C ALA A 221 6.03 -17.57 -4.90
N THR A 222 7.03 -17.83 -5.73
CA THR A 222 7.36 -19.17 -6.28
C THR A 222 8.40 -19.92 -5.46
N SER A 223 8.92 -19.33 -4.38
CA SER A 223 9.98 -19.96 -3.57
C SER A 223 9.44 -21.02 -2.62
N SER A 224 10.28 -22.03 -2.32
CA SER A 224 9.99 -23.02 -1.27
C SER A 224 9.85 -22.38 0.11
N ILE A 225 10.56 -21.27 0.35
CA ILE A 225 10.48 -20.50 1.61
C ILE A 225 9.06 -19.98 1.82
N ARG A 226 8.37 -19.51 0.77
CA ARG A 226 6.97 -19.09 0.85
C ARG A 226 6.08 -20.18 1.42
N MET A 227 6.26 -21.42 0.96
CA MET A 227 5.47 -22.56 1.43
C MET A 227 5.84 -22.98 2.87
N MET A 228 7.11 -22.87 3.25
CA MET A 228 7.53 -23.09 4.65
C MET A 228 6.95 -22.03 5.59
N LYS A 229 7.00 -20.75 5.19
CA LYS A 229 6.38 -19.66 5.96
C LYS A 229 4.86 -19.79 6.06
N ALA A 230 4.21 -20.35 5.06
CA ALA A 230 2.76 -20.61 5.12
C ALA A 230 2.42 -21.66 6.19
N GLU A 231 3.15 -22.74 6.26
CA GLU A 231 2.96 -23.77 7.30
C GLU A 231 3.28 -23.21 8.70
N GLU A 232 4.41 -22.46 8.82
CA GLU A 232 4.81 -21.80 10.07
C GLU A 232 3.74 -20.80 10.54
N THR A 233 3.15 -20.04 9.63
CA THR A 233 2.03 -19.12 9.92
C THR A 233 0.84 -19.87 10.53
N GLY A 234 0.51 -21.06 9.97
CA GLY A 234 -0.56 -21.90 10.52
C GLY A 234 -0.26 -22.43 11.93
N VAL A 235 1.01 -22.70 12.25
CA VAL A 235 1.42 -23.08 13.62
C VAL A 235 1.35 -21.87 14.56
N LYS A 236 1.84 -20.72 14.10
CA LYS A 236 1.95 -19.52 14.93
C LYS A 236 0.60 -18.89 15.30
N ILE A 237 -0.40 -18.94 14.41
CA ILE A 237 -1.73 -18.46 14.77
C ILE A 237 -2.31 -19.24 15.96
N MET A 238 -2.02 -20.54 16.06
CA MET A 238 -2.47 -21.34 17.21
C MET A 238 -1.80 -20.91 18.51
N GLU A 239 -0.51 -20.58 18.48
CA GLU A 239 0.22 -20.04 19.62
C GLU A 239 -0.36 -18.68 20.07
N LEU A 240 -0.68 -17.78 19.09
CA LEU A 240 -1.32 -16.49 19.39
C LEU A 240 -2.69 -16.69 20.07
N VAL A 241 -3.49 -17.64 19.58
CA VAL A 241 -4.82 -17.97 20.17
C VAL A 241 -4.66 -18.53 21.58
N GLU A 242 -3.71 -19.43 21.82
CA GLU A 242 -3.45 -20.01 23.12
C GLU A 242 -3.00 -18.95 24.14
N LYS A 243 -2.08 -18.06 23.72
CA LYS A 243 -1.56 -16.96 24.56
C LYS A 243 -2.49 -15.75 24.63
N ASN A 244 -3.58 -15.75 23.84
CA ASN A 244 -4.51 -14.63 23.68
C ASN A 244 -3.79 -13.31 23.31
N ILE A 245 -2.84 -13.40 22.35
CA ILE A 245 -2.16 -12.22 21.79
C ILE A 245 -3.02 -11.68 20.65
N THR A 246 -3.70 -10.56 20.88
CA THR A 246 -4.62 -9.95 19.93
C THR A 246 -3.92 -8.96 19.01
N SER A 247 -4.61 -8.57 17.93
CA SER A 247 -4.07 -7.64 16.93
C SER A 247 -3.68 -6.28 17.53
N ARG A 248 -4.44 -5.73 18.46
CA ARG A 248 -4.16 -4.42 19.08
C ARG A 248 -3.00 -4.48 20.09
N GLN A 249 -2.59 -5.66 20.53
CA GLN A 249 -1.36 -5.81 21.31
C GLN A 249 -0.10 -5.73 20.41
N ILE A 250 -0.27 -5.93 19.09
CA ILE A 250 0.80 -5.85 18.09
C ILE A 250 0.72 -4.52 17.33
N ILE A 251 -0.46 -4.13 16.86
CA ILE A 251 -0.70 -2.86 16.18
C ILE A 251 -0.86 -1.77 17.23
N THR A 252 0.23 -1.08 17.54
CA THR A 252 0.35 -0.03 18.56
C THR A 252 0.94 1.24 17.96
N ASP A 253 0.91 2.35 18.69
CA ASP A 253 1.58 3.58 18.28
C ASP A 253 3.08 3.33 17.96
N SER A 254 3.74 2.48 18.76
CA SER A 254 5.16 2.13 18.60
C SER A 254 5.41 1.29 17.34
N SER A 255 4.60 0.27 17.09
CA SER A 255 4.75 -0.56 15.88
C SER A 255 4.41 0.21 14.60
N ILE A 256 3.46 1.13 14.63
CA ILE A 256 3.18 2.05 13.52
C ILE A 256 4.37 2.98 13.29
N ARG A 257 5.01 3.54 14.34
CA ARG A 257 6.23 4.34 14.19
C ARG A 257 7.38 3.53 13.58
N ASN A 258 7.55 2.28 13.99
CA ASN A 258 8.54 1.40 13.37
C ASN A 258 8.25 1.16 11.88
N ALA A 259 6.99 0.94 11.51
CA ALA A 259 6.57 0.81 10.12
C ALA A 259 6.83 2.11 9.31
N ILE A 260 6.58 3.30 9.90
CA ILE A 260 6.91 4.58 9.26
C ILE A 260 8.41 4.70 9.01
N LYS A 261 9.26 4.40 10.00
CA LYS A 261 10.72 4.42 9.85
C LYS A 261 11.20 3.44 8.77
N ALA A 262 10.65 2.23 8.75
CA ALA A 262 10.94 1.26 7.68
C ALA A 262 10.51 1.78 6.30
N CYS A 263 9.32 2.41 6.18
CA CYS A 263 8.85 3.04 4.94
C CYS A 263 9.80 4.13 4.46
N LEU A 264 10.22 5.01 5.35
CA LEU A 264 11.16 6.11 5.06
C LEU A 264 12.53 5.58 4.65
N ALA A 265 13.04 4.56 5.36
CA ALA A 265 14.35 3.98 5.10
C ALA A 265 14.41 3.19 3.78
N MET A 266 13.31 2.61 3.31
CA MET A 266 13.27 1.92 2.01
C MET A 266 12.74 2.79 0.87
N SER A 267 12.43 4.07 1.11
CA SER A 267 11.73 4.93 0.13
C SER A 267 10.46 4.25 -0.41
N GLY A 268 9.60 3.80 0.51
CA GLY A 268 8.36 3.12 0.19
C GLY A 268 7.37 3.96 -0.59
N SER A 269 6.23 3.39 -0.93
CA SER A 269 5.15 4.07 -1.62
C SER A 269 4.54 5.20 -0.78
N THR A 270 4.22 6.33 -1.39
CA THR A 270 3.47 7.43 -0.79
C THR A 270 2.10 6.98 -0.27
N ASN A 271 1.51 5.96 -0.88
CA ASN A 271 0.24 5.37 -0.43
C ASN A 271 0.32 4.79 0.99
N ALA A 272 1.52 4.43 1.49
CA ALA A 272 1.71 3.93 2.85
C ALA A 272 1.27 4.94 3.91
N VAL A 273 1.44 6.25 3.66
CA VAL A 273 1.00 7.32 4.56
C VAL A 273 -0.50 7.18 4.84
N MET A 274 -1.29 7.08 3.78
CA MET A 274 -2.74 6.93 3.87
C MET A 274 -3.15 5.58 4.48
N HIS A 275 -2.46 4.50 4.13
CA HIS A 275 -2.81 3.17 4.60
C HIS A 275 -2.47 2.96 6.08
N LEU A 276 -1.32 3.46 6.55
CA LEU A 276 -0.99 3.44 7.98
C LEU A 276 -1.93 4.33 8.79
N THR A 277 -2.36 5.48 8.24
CA THR A 277 -3.40 6.32 8.85
C THR A 277 -4.71 5.55 9.03
N ALA A 278 -5.14 4.81 8.01
CA ALA A 278 -6.35 3.99 8.06
C ALA A 278 -6.25 2.85 9.09
N ILE A 279 -5.12 2.16 9.13
CA ILE A 279 -4.87 1.08 10.10
C ILE A 279 -4.86 1.64 11.54
N ALA A 280 -4.20 2.78 11.76
CA ALA A 280 -4.18 3.45 13.07
C ALA A 280 -5.58 3.90 13.50
N TYR A 281 -6.40 4.39 12.57
CA TYR A 281 -7.81 4.73 12.82
C TYR A 281 -8.61 3.52 13.28
N GLU A 282 -8.52 2.38 12.59
CA GLU A 282 -9.24 1.15 12.95
C GLU A 282 -8.75 0.51 14.26
N ALA A 283 -7.48 0.72 14.59
CA ALA A 283 -6.92 0.29 15.88
C ALA A 283 -7.23 1.26 17.02
N GLU A 284 -7.91 2.38 16.76
CA GLU A 284 -8.24 3.44 17.72
C GLU A 284 -6.99 4.05 18.40
N LEU A 285 -5.88 4.17 17.65
CA LEU A 285 -4.61 4.68 18.19
C LEU A 285 -4.60 6.21 18.31
N GLY A 286 -3.79 6.70 19.24
CA GLY A 286 -3.59 8.15 19.44
C GLY A 286 -2.63 8.81 18.47
N ILE A 287 -1.82 8.03 17.78
CA ILE A 287 -0.76 8.50 16.86
C ILE A 287 -1.33 9.32 15.69
N LYS A 288 -0.66 10.43 15.39
CA LYS A 288 -0.95 11.26 14.22
C LYS A 288 0.03 10.91 13.10
N VAL A 289 -0.30 9.89 12.32
CA VAL A 289 0.58 9.26 11.32
C VAL A 289 1.22 10.28 10.37
N LEU A 290 0.46 11.26 9.87
CA LEU A 290 1.00 12.32 9.01
C LEU A 290 2.08 13.17 9.71
N ASN A 291 1.88 13.50 10.98
CA ASN A 291 2.85 14.28 11.74
C ASN A 291 4.11 13.45 12.04
N GLU A 292 3.96 12.15 12.28
CA GLU A 292 5.09 11.25 12.44
C GLU A 292 5.90 11.13 11.13
N PHE A 293 5.25 10.98 9.97
CA PHE A 293 5.95 11.00 8.69
C PHE A 293 6.71 12.31 8.48
N ASP A 294 6.07 13.44 8.78
CA ASP A 294 6.68 14.76 8.66
C ASP A 294 7.95 14.90 9.52
N THR A 295 7.85 14.53 10.80
CA THR A 295 8.97 14.63 11.74
C THR A 295 10.06 13.59 11.46
N LEU A 296 9.67 12.33 11.26
CA LEU A 296 10.61 11.23 11.10
C LEU A 296 11.34 11.25 9.75
N SER A 297 10.77 11.90 8.73
CA SER A 297 11.43 12.03 7.42
C SER A 297 12.74 12.81 7.50
N ASP A 298 12.89 13.73 8.46
CA ASP A 298 14.10 14.53 8.61
C ASP A 298 15.25 13.76 9.29
N THR A 299 14.92 12.69 10.02
CA THR A 299 15.87 11.97 10.87
C THR A 299 16.09 10.51 10.47
N THR A 300 15.20 9.92 9.69
CA THR A 300 15.33 8.53 9.27
C THR A 300 16.10 8.45 7.95
N PRO A 301 17.30 7.86 7.91
CA PRO A 301 18.09 7.76 6.69
C PRO A 301 17.50 6.74 5.72
N GLN A 302 17.80 6.93 4.43
CA GLN A 302 17.45 5.96 3.39
C GLN A 302 18.50 4.85 3.38
N LEU A 303 18.12 3.65 3.80
CA LEU A 303 19.00 2.48 3.91
C LEU A 303 18.76 1.42 2.85
N ALA A 304 17.63 1.43 2.18
CA ALA A 304 17.35 0.49 1.10
C ALA A 304 16.90 1.20 -0.17
N LYS A 305 17.37 0.70 -1.33
CA LYS A 305 17.07 1.28 -2.63
C LYS A 305 16.76 0.18 -3.65
N MET A 306 15.60 0.28 -4.26
CA MET A 306 15.08 -0.69 -5.21
C MET A 306 14.40 -0.01 -6.39
N ASN A 307 14.10 -0.76 -7.46
CA ASN A 307 13.27 -0.29 -8.57
C ASN A 307 11.94 0.30 -8.03
N PRO A 308 11.52 1.50 -8.46
CA PRO A 308 12.00 2.28 -9.61
C PRO A 308 13.21 3.20 -9.35
N ALA A 309 13.71 3.30 -8.12
CA ALA A 309 14.80 4.22 -7.78
C ALA A 309 16.20 3.69 -8.20
N CYS A 310 16.32 2.39 -8.52
CA CYS A 310 17.52 1.76 -9.07
C CYS A 310 17.13 0.46 -9.81
N LYS A 311 18.13 -0.29 -10.30
CA LYS A 311 17.93 -1.52 -11.09
C LYS A 311 17.53 -2.76 -10.28
N TYR A 312 17.72 -2.75 -8.95
CA TYR A 312 17.48 -3.93 -8.11
C TYR A 312 16.00 -4.12 -7.81
N SER A 313 15.54 -5.37 -7.87
CA SER A 313 14.16 -5.76 -7.60
C SER A 313 13.89 -5.94 -6.09
N ILE A 314 12.63 -6.16 -5.73
CA ILE A 314 12.26 -6.56 -4.37
C ILE A 314 12.80 -7.94 -3.99
N VAL A 315 13.05 -8.81 -4.96
CA VAL A 315 13.68 -10.12 -4.75
C VAL A 315 15.16 -9.96 -4.40
N ASP A 316 15.85 -8.98 -4.99
CA ASP A 316 17.23 -8.65 -4.61
C ASP A 316 17.29 -8.10 -3.19
N PHE A 317 16.32 -7.27 -2.80
CA PHE A 317 16.17 -6.82 -1.41
C PHE A 317 15.98 -8.00 -0.45
N TYR A 318 15.11 -8.96 -0.78
CA TYR A 318 14.92 -10.17 0.02
C TYR A 318 16.24 -10.97 0.15
N LYS A 319 16.97 -11.16 -0.95
CA LYS A 319 18.25 -11.88 -0.96
C LYS A 319 19.35 -11.14 -0.19
N ASP A 320 19.24 -9.82 -0.05
CA ASP A 320 20.17 -9.01 0.77
C ASP A 320 19.69 -8.86 2.24
N GLY A 321 18.88 -9.81 2.71
CA GLY A 321 18.40 -9.94 4.07
C GLY A 321 17.01 -9.31 4.35
N GLY A 322 16.39 -8.67 3.35
CA GLY A 322 15.01 -8.21 3.39
C GLY A 322 14.67 -7.27 4.54
N VAL A 323 13.42 -7.37 5.00
CA VAL A 323 12.91 -6.57 6.13
C VAL A 323 13.68 -6.85 7.43
N PRO A 324 14.02 -8.10 7.80
CA PRO A 324 14.80 -8.36 9.01
C PRO A 324 16.13 -7.60 9.04
N ARG A 325 16.88 -7.56 7.92
CA ARG A 325 18.13 -6.81 7.82
C ARG A 325 17.91 -5.30 7.91
N LEU A 326 16.87 -4.79 7.27
CA LEU A 326 16.51 -3.38 7.38
C LEU A 326 16.21 -3.00 8.83
N MET A 327 15.43 -3.82 9.55
CA MET A 327 15.08 -3.58 10.94
C MET A 327 16.31 -3.71 11.87
N GLU A 328 17.21 -4.64 11.61
CA GLU A 328 18.49 -4.76 12.32
C GLU A 328 19.34 -3.49 12.13
N ASN A 329 19.49 -3.02 10.88
CA ASN A 329 20.24 -1.81 10.56
C ASN A 329 19.63 -0.54 11.21
N LEU A 330 18.30 -0.51 11.36
CA LEU A 330 17.58 0.59 12.02
C LEU A 330 17.45 0.43 13.53
N GLN A 331 17.92 -0.67 14.14
CA GLN A 331 17.58 -1.09 15.51
C GLN A 331 17.73 0.03 16.55
N SER A 332 18.80 0.83 16.48
CA SER A 332 19.03 1.94 17.42
C SER A 332 17.98 3.07 17.33
N MET A 333 17.22 3.11 16.25
CA MET A 333 16.18 4.11 16.01
C MET A 333 14.78 3.56 16.29
N LEU A 334 14.61 2.23 16.49
CA LEU A 334 13.32 1.56 16.63
C LEU A 334 12.87 1.45 18.08
N GLU A 335 11.57 1.33 18.26
CA GLU A 335 10.94 0.92 19.50
C GLU A 335 10.85 -0.61 19.49
N THR A 336 11.85 -1.28 20.05
CA THR A 336 12.06 -2.73 19.88
C THR A 336 11.33 -3.60 20.90
N ASP A 337 10.80 -3.00 21.98
CA ASP A 337 10.01 -3.69 23.01
C ASP A 337 8.53 -3.78 22.62
N VAL A 338 8.25 -4.09 21.35
CA VAL A 338 6.90 -4.29 20.81
C VAL A 338 6.65 -5.76 20.52
N MET A 339 5.46 -6.24 20.86
CA MET A 339 5.02 -7.62 20.60
C MET A 339 4.85 -7.84 19.09
N THR A 340 5.11 -9.06 18.63
CA THR A 340 4.90 -9.47 17.24
C THR A 340 4.14 -10.80 17.16
N VAL A 341 3.75 -11.20 15.94
CA VAL A 341 3.08 -12.50 15.67
C VAL A 341 3.98 -13.73 15.94
N THR A 342 5.25 -13.55 16.24
CA THR A 342 6.11 -14.64 16.71
C THR A 342 5.85 -14.99 18.19
N ALA A 343 5.01 -14.21 18.90
CA ALA A 343 4.82 -14.22 20.34
C ALA A 343 6.11 -13.85 21.12
N HIS A 344 7.00 -13.10 20.46
CA HIS A 344 8.23 -12.50 20.97
C HIS A 344 8.27 -11.02 20.60
N THR A 345 9.13 -10.26 21.27
CA THR A 345 9.36 -8.85 20.94
C THR A 345 10.15 -8.71 19.64
N LEU A 346 10.10 -7.50 19.04
CA LEU A 346 10.94 -7.16 17.89
C LEU A 346 12.43 -7.30 18.21
N ALA A 347 12.86 -6.90 19.43
CA ALA A 347 14.25 -7.06 19.88
C ALA A 347 14.70 -8.53 19.86
N GLU A 348 13.85 -9.42 20.34
CA GLU A 348 14.14 -10.87 20.32
C GLU A 348 14.19 -11.41 18.91
N ASN A 349 13.25 -11.00 18.04
CA ASN A 349 13.26 -11.39 16.64
C ASN A 349 14.52 -10.94 15.91
N ILE A 350 14.98 -9.71 16.11
CA ILE A 350 16.22 -9.19 15.50
C ILE A 350 17.42 -9.99 16.01
N ARG A 351 17.54 -10.20 17.33
CA ARG A 351 18.67 -10.92 17.95
C ARG A 351 18.79 -12.36 17.49
N ASP A 352 17.65 -13.05 17.36
CA ASP A 352 17.60 -14.50 17.15
C ASP A 352 17.44 -14.87 15.65
N HIS A 353 17.31 -13.85 14.77
CA HIS A 353 17.13 -14.06 13.33
C HIS A 353 18.34 -14.75 12.68
N LYS A 354 18.06 -15.69 11.81
CA LYS A 354 19.09 -16.42 11.04
C LYS A 354 18.90 -16.15 9.55
N TYR A 355 19.82 -15.41 8.99
CA TYR A 355 19.78 -15.04 7.57
C TYR A 355 20.02 -16.24 6.66
N LEU A 356 19.19 -16.39 5.64
CA LEU A 356 19.31 -17.44 4.63
C LEU A 356 20.40 -17.12 3.59
N TYR A 357 20.64 -15.84 3.36
CA TYR A 357 21.59 -15.34 2.37
C TYR A 357 22.64 -14.44 3.03
N PRO A 358 23.90 -14.48 2.58
CA PRO A 358 24.91 -13.53 3.04
C PRO A 358 24.51 -12.12 2.59
N ALA A 359 24.75 -11.11 3.45
CA ALA A 359 24.57 -9.72 3.07
C ALA A 359 25.52 -9.35 1.92
N THR A 360 24.99 -8.72 0.89
CA THR A 360 25.78 -8.19 -0.22
C THR A 360 26.09 -6.71 -0.03
N GLY A 361 25.25 -5.99 0.72
CA GLY A 361 25.32 -4.55 0.90
C GLY A 361 25.01 -3.78 -0.40
N LEU A 362 24.33 -4.41 -1.35
CA LEU A 362 23.97 -3.76 -2.62
C LEU A 362 22.61 -3.07 -2.55
N VAL A 363 21.73 -3.56 -1.69
CA VAL A 363 20.35 -3.08 -1.57
C VAL A 363 20.05 -2.59 -0.17
N ASN A 364 20.53 -3.28 0.87
CA ASN A 364 20.41 -2.90 2.28
C ASN A 364 21.73 -2.35 2.78
N HIS A 365 21.77 -1.06 3.09
CA HIS A 365 22.90 -0.33 3.67
C HIS A 365 22.74 -0.17 5.18
N THR A 366 23.84 0.21 5.86
CA THR A 366 23.86 0.49 7.29
C THR A 366 23.68 1.98 7.58
N LEU A 367 23.52 2.35 8.86
CA LEU A 367 23.45 3.74 9.30
C LEU A 367 24.74 4.54 9.02
N ASP A 368 25.89 3.86 8.93
CA ASP A 368 27.18 4.48 8.65
C ASP A 368 27.39 4.80 7.17
N ASP A 369 26.64 4.14 6.28
CA ASP A 369 26.74 4.30 4.82
C ASP A 369 25.35 4.33 4.17
N PRO A 370 24.47 5.32 4.46
CA PRO A 370 23.13 5.38 3.90
C PRO A 370 23.13 5.90 2.45
N PHE A 371 22.13 5.52 1.66
CA PHE A 371 21.87 6.14 0.34
C PHE A 371 21.51 7.63 0.44
N GLY A 372 20.95 8.05 1.57
CA GLY A 372 20.58 9.42 1.88
C GLY A 372 20.32 9.60 3.36
N TYR A 373 20.52 10.80 3.86
CA TYR A 373 20.39 11.09 5.30
C TYR A 373 18.98 11.49 5.73
N THR A 374 18.06 11.63 4.79
CA THR A 374 16.64 11.94 5.01
C THR A 374 15.76 10.89 4.39
N GLY A 375 14.54 10.73 4.90
CA GLY A 375 13.58 9.74 4.43
C GLY A 375 13.13 9.94 2.98
N GLY A 376 12.80 8.84 2.33
CA GLY A 376 12.40 8.86 0.91
C GLY A 376 10.99 9.37 0.63
N VAL A 377 10.20 9.74 1.65
CA VAL A 377 8.83 10.30 1.54
C VAL A 377 8.77 11.59 2.35
N ALA A 378 8.17 12.64 1.80
CA ALA A 378 8.01 13.93 2.45
C ALA A 378 6.56 14.40 2.43
N VAL A 379 6.16 15.09 3.51
CA VAL A 379 4.86 15.77 3.66
C VAL A 379 5.08 17.25 3.39
N LEU A 380 4.36 17.79 2.42
CA LEU A 380 4.37 19.21 2.09
C LEU A 380 3.09 19.88 2.63
N ARG A 381 3.20 21.13 3.03
CA ARG A 381 2.08 21.98 3.46
C ARG A 381 2.21 23.38 2.89
N GLY A 382 1.11 24.10 2.86
CA GLY A 382 1.07 25.48 2.40
C GLY A 382 -0.36 25.93 2.09
N ASN A 383 -0.50 27.11 1.52
CA ASN A 383 -1.83 27.62 1.19
C ASN A 383 -2.54 26.80 0.11
N LEU A 384 -1.81 26.01 -0.69
CA LEU A 384 -2.38 25.10 -1.70
C LEU A 384 -2.68 23.71 -1.12
N ALA A 385 -2.01 23.32 -0.06
CA ALA A 385 -2.19 22.04 0.64
C ALA A 385 -2.21 22.23 2.17
N PRO A 386 -3.30 22.86 2.71
CA PRO A 386 -3.37 23.19 4.14
C PRO A 386 -3.19 21.97 5.07
N ASP A 387 -3.75 20.83 4.71
CA ASP A 387 -3.64 19.61 5.51
C ASP A 387 -2.41 18.80 5.11
N THR A 388 -2.26 18.52 3.81
CA THR A 388 -1.15 17.70 3.31
C THR A 388 -1.02 17.74 1.78
N GLY A 389 0.21 17.55 1.31
CA GLY A 389 0.58 17.05 0.00
C GLY A 389 1.73 16.06 0.21
N ILE A 390 1.76 14.95 -0.50
CA ILE A 390 2.77 13.90 -0.34
C ILE A 390 3.62 13.80 -1.60
N THR A 391 4.94 13.79 -1.41
CA THR A 391 5.90 13.58 -2.50
C THR A 391 6.96 12.53 -2.11
N LYS A 392 7.73 12.09 -3.11
CA LYS A 392 8.79 11.08 -2.95
C LYS A 392 10.14 11.64 -3.41
N PRO A 393 10.80 12.50 -2.62
CA PRO A 393 12.04 13.18 -3.01
C PRO A 393 13.18 12.22 -3.37
N GLY A 394 13.22 11.03 -2.77
CA GLY A 394 14.21 10.00 -3.11
C GLY A 394 14.06 9.40 -4.52
N ALA A 395 13.01 9.76 -5.27
CA ALA A 395 12.72 9.20 -6.59
C ALA A 395 13.05 10.16 -7.75
N PHE A 396 13.43 11.40 -7.52
CA PHE A 396 13.73 12.37 -8.57
C PHE A 396 14.96 13.24 -8.25
N ASP A 397 15.44 13.95 -9.27
CA ASP A 397 16.67 14.74 -9.17
C ASP A 397 16.52 15.92 -8.19
N LYS A 398 17.56 16.19 -7.40
CA LYS A 398 17.59 17.29 -6.43
C LYS A 398 17.38 18.66 -7.07
N SER A 399 17.70 18.84 -8.35
CA SER A 399 17.45 20.09 -9.08
C SER A 399 15.96 20.44 -9.18
N LEU A 400 15.08 19.46 -8.98
CA LEU A 400 13.61 19.62 -8.97
C LEU A 400 13.03 19.75 -7.56
N HIS A 401 13.85 19.73 -6.50
CA HIS A 401 13.35 19.90 -5.13
C HIS A 401 12.77 21.30 -4.89
N HIS A 402 13.21 22.29 -5.66
CA HIS A 402 12.57 23.60 -5.71
C HIS A 402 12.09 23.85 -7.16
N PHE A 403 10.78 23.76 -7.36
CA PHE A 403 10.13 23.96 -8.65
C PHE A 403 9.11 25.09 -8.56
N LYS A 404 9.17 26.02 -9.54
CA LYS A 404 8.20 27.09 -9.68
C LYS A 404 7.76 27.18 -11.13
N GLY A 405 6.44 27.16 -11.36
CA GLY A 405 5.91 27.15 -12.72
C GLY A 405 4.48 27.64 -12.81
N GLU A 406 4.05 27.88 -14.04
CA GLU A 406 2.69 28.25 -14.37
C GLU A 406 1.78 27.02 -14.36
N ALA A 407 0.63 27.13 -13.69
CA ALA A 407 -0.37 26.07 -13.63
C ALA A 407 -1.04 25.88 -15.00
N ILE A 408 -1.27 24.63 -15.37
CA ILE A 408 -2.22 24.20 -16.41
C ILE A 408 -3.17 23.19 -15.78
N CYS A 409 -4.48 23.50 -15.72
CA CYS A 409 -5.47 22.84 -14.89
C CYS A 409 -6.38 21.91 -15.67
N PHE A 410 -6.64 20.73 -15.08
CA PHE A 410 -7.52 19.71 -15.64
C PHE A 410 -8.42 19.12 -14.54
N ASP A 411 -9.70 18.90 -14.86
CA ASP A 411 -10.69 18.36 -13.93
C ASP A 411 -10.81 16.83 -14.00
N SER A 412 -9.89 16.17 -14.72
CA SER A 412 -9.71 14.70 -14.74
C SER A 412 -8.34 14.33 -15.29
N GLU A 413 -7.89 13.10 -15.02
CA GLU A 413 -6.65 12.56 -15.61
C GLU A 413 -6.75 12.49 -17.13
N GLU A 414 -7.89 12.07 -17.69
CA GLU A 414 -8.11 11.92 -19.12
C GLU A 414 -7.92 13.25 -19.87
N ALA A 415 -8.44 14.36 -19.32
CA ALA A 415 -8.25 15.68 -19.91
C ALA A 415 -6.77 16.09 -19.92
N ALA A 416 -6.03 15.76 -18.86
CA ALA A 416 -4.59 16.00 -18.81
C ALA A 416 -3.83 15.13 -19.80
N GLU A 417 -4.18 13.85 -19.95
CA GLU A 417 -3.59 12.93 -20.94
C GLU A 417 -3.72 13.48 -22.37
N GLU A 418 -4.93 13.88 -22.74
CA GLU A 418 -5.20 14.47 -24.08
C GLU A 418 -4.37 15.73 -24.31
N ALA A 419 -4.27 16.60 -23.30
CA ALA A 419 -3.50 17.84 -23.42
C ALA A 419 -1.98 17.59 -23.51
N ILE A 420 -1.44 16.63 -22.75
CA ILE A 420 -0.03 16.24 -22.81
C ILE A 420 0.28 15.67 -24.20
N LEU A 421 -0.53 14.75 -24.71
CA LEU A 421 -0.34 14.14 -26.03
C LEU A 421 -0.48 15.16 -27.16
N ALA A 422 -1.42 16.11 -27.05
CA ALA A 422 -1.60 17.20 -28.00
C ALA A 422 -0.49 18.27 -27.96
N GLY A 423 0.48 18.14 -27.04
CA GLY A 423 1.59 19.10 -26.93
C GLY A 423 1.20 20.45 -26.31
N LYS A 424 0.14 20.49 -25.50
CA LYS A 424 -0.27 21.72 -24.79
C LYS A 424 0.52 21.95 -23.51
N VAL A 425 1.15 20.89 -22.94
CA VAL A 425 2.03 20.98 -21.79
C VAL A 425 3.46 21.20 -22.27
N HIS A 426 4.14 22.17 -21.65
CA HIS A 426 5.50 22.60 -22.01
C HIS A 426 6.41 22.64 -20.77
N ASP A 427 7.70 22.81 -21.01
CA ASP A 427 8.69 23.06 -19.96
C ASP A 427 8.25 24.21 -19.03
N GLY A 428 8.43 24.04 -17.75
CA GLY A 428 8.06 25.02 -16.72
C GLY A 428 6.60 24.95 -16.24
N HIS A 429 5.73 24.14 -16.85
CA HIS A 429 4.36 23.99 -16.36
C HIS A 429 4.28 23.16 -15.08
N VAL A 430 3.33 23.54 -14.21
CA VAL A 430 2.77 22.70 -13.16
C VAL A 430 1.43 22.17 -13.64
N VAL A 431 1.37 20.88 -13.96
CA VAL A 431 0.13 20.20 -14.36
C VAL A 431 -0.71 19.97 -13.11
N VAL A 432 -1.91 20.55 -13.06
CA VAL A 432 -2.84 20.45 -11.93
C VAL A 432 -4.00 19.55 -12.33
N ILE A 433 -4.07 18.34 -11.74
CA ILE A 433 -5.19 17.40 -11.95
C ILE A 433 -6.02 17.37 -10.67
N ARG A 434 -7.28 17.76 -10.76
CA ARG A 434 -8.16 17.94 -9.60
C ARG A 434 -9.46 17.16 -9.76
N TYR A 435 -10.23 17.07 -8.67
CA TYR A 435 -11.45 16.24 -8.57
C TYR A 435 -11.18 14.73 -8.78
N GLU A 436 -10.01 14.27 -8.31
CA GLU A 436 -9.59 12.88 -8.31
C GLU A 436 -9.35 12.34 -6.88
N GLY A 437 -9.75 13.11 -5.87
CA GLY A 437 -9.65 12.75 -4.46
C GLY A 437 -10.64 11.66 -4.01
N PRO A 438 -10.67 11.35 -2.69
CA PRO A 438 -11.56 10.33 -2.12
C PRO A 438 -13.02 10.48 -2.51
N LYS A 439 -13.55 11.72 -2.49
CA LYS A 439 -14.94 12.04 -2.85
C LYS A 439 -15.09 12.47 -4.30
N GLY A 440 -14.17 13.27 -4.81
CA GLY A 440 -14.25 13.87 -6.14
C GLY A 440 -14.02 12.89 -7.26
N GLY A 441 -13.10 11.94 -7.09
CA GLY A 441 -12.82 10.89 -8.03
C GLY A 441 -14.07 10.06 -8.38
N PRO A 442 -14.80 9.44 -7.47
CA PRO A 442 -14.36 9.05 -6.14
C PRO A 442 -13.28 7.97 -6.15
N GLY A 443 -12.80 7.66 -4.94
CA GLY A 443 -11.86 6.55 -4.76
C GLY A 443 -10.41 6.94 -4.91
N MET A 444 -10.10 8.25 -4.91
CA MET A 444 -8.74 8.78 -4.90
C MET A 444 -7.88 8.10 -5.96
N ARG A 445 -8.21 8.32 -7.23
CA ARG A 445 -7.59 7.65 -8.39
C ARG A 445 -6.07 7.78 -8.39
N GLU A 446 -5.42 6.76 -8.91
CA GLU A 446 -3.97 6.73 -9.06
C GLU A 446 -3.58 7.24 -10.45
N MET A 447 -2.90 8.39 -10.50
CA MET A 447 -2.39 8.97 -11.75
C MET A 447 -1.26 8.10 -12.29
N TYR A 448 -1.44 7.57 -13.49
CA TYR A 448 -0.44 6.73 -14.15
C TYR A 448 -0.13 7.20 -15.56
N LYS A 449 -1.14 7.32 -16.42
CA LYS A 449 -0.93 7.65 -17.82
C LYS A 449 -0.42 9.08 -18.02
N ALA A 450 -1.01 10.06 -17.34
CA ALA A 450 -0.55 11.44 -17.39
C ALA A 450 0.95 11.53 -17.05
N MET A 451 1.36 10.85 -15.98
CA MET A 451 2.76 10.75 -15.56
C MET A 451 3.65 10.10 -16.64
N LYS A 452 3.23 8.94 -17.18
CA LYS A 452 4.01 8.22 -18.21
C LYS A 452 4.10 8.99 -19.53
N TYR A 453 3.08 9.75 -19.89
CA TYR A 453 3.13 10.60 -21.10
C TYR A 453 4.07 11.79 -20.94
N LEU A 454 4.16 12.39 -19.74
CA LEU A 454 5.20 13.39 -19.44
C LEU A 454 6.60 12.81 -19.64
N TYR A 455 6.83 11.55 -19.18
CA TYR A 455 8.10 10.86 -19.45
C TYR A 455 8.35 10.64 -20.93
N GLY A 456 7.39 10.06 -21.62
CA GLY A 456 7.52 9.72 -23.04
C GLY A 456 7.83 10.94 -23.91
N ARG A 457 7.32 12.11 -23.53
CA ARG A 457 7.59 13.40 -24.18
C ARG A 457 8.89 14.09 -23.72
N GLY A 458 9.58 13.53 -22.73
CA GLY A 458 10.81 14.13 -22.18
C GLY A 458 10.58 15.29 -21.21
N LEU A 459 9.35 15.52 -20.77
CA LEU A 459 8.95 16.65 -19.90
C LEU A 459 9.09 16.35 -18.40
N ALA A 460 9.30 15.11 -17.99
CA ALA A 460 9.30 14.72 -16.57
C ALA A 460 10.37 15.42 -15.71
N LYS A 461 11.42 15.97 -16.35
CA LYS A 461 12.50 16.72 -15.66
C LYS A 461 12.33 18.24 -15.73
N THR A 462 11.32 18.73 -16.41
CA THR A 462 11.11 20.17 -16.67
C THR A 462 9.71 20.64 -16.31
N THR A 463 8.85 19.72 -15.86
CA THR A 463 7.49 19.99 -15.38
C THR A 463 7.28 19.41 -13.99
N ALA A 464 6.27 19.91 -13.29
CA ALA A 464 5.73 19.27 -12.11
C ALA A 464 4.29 18.82 -12.35
N LEU A 465 3.80 17.88 -11.53
CA LEU A 465 2.40 17.45 -11.54
C LEU A 465 1.86 17.39 -10.11
N ILE A 466 0.71 18.01 -9.88
CA ILE A 466 0.06 18.03 -8.57
C ILE A 466 -1.39 17.56 -8.67
N THR A 467 -1.89 16.84 -7.64
CA THR A 467 -3.25 16.28 -7.67
C THR A 467 -3.78 16.01 -6.26
N ASP A 468 -5.10 16.07 -6.10
CA ASP A 468 -5.82 15.56 -4.93
C ASP A 468 -6.06 14.03 -5.00
N GLY A 469 -5.71 13.39 -6.13
CA GLY A 469 -5.60 11.94 -6.28
C GLY A 469 -4.28 11.39 -5.74
N ARG A 470 -3.83 10.25 -6.29
CA ARG A 470 -2.60 9.54 -5.90
C ARG A 470 -1.69 9.35 -7.10
N PHE A 471 -0.46 8.93 -6.83
CA PHE A 471 0.47 8.48 -7.87
C PHE A 471 0.77 6.99 -7.74
N SER A 472 1.03 6.38 -8.89
CA SER A 472 1.62 5.05 -8.96
C SER A 472 2.99 5.03 -8.26
N GLY A 473 3.33 3.90 -7.63
CA GLY A 473 4.63 3.71 -6.97
C GLY A 473 5.85 3.85 -7.91
N THR A 474 5.62 3.94 -9.21
CA THR A 474 6.67 4.10 -10.24
C THR A 474 6.92 5.56 -10.65
N ASN A 475 6.58 6.52 -9.79
CA ASN A 475 6.86 7.91 -10.07
C ASN A 475 8.35 8.24 -9.85
N ASN A 476 8.90 9.10 -10.72
CA ASN A 476 10.28 9.61 -10.68
C ASN A 476 10.40 11.05 -11.22
N GLY A 477 9.40 11.89 -10.94
CA GLY A 477 9.36 13.33 -11.25
C GLY A 477 8.91 14.15 -10.05
N CYS A 478 8.93 15.48 -10.17
CA CYS A 478 8.42 16.41 -9.17
C CYS A 478 6.89 16.32 -9.10
N PHE A 479 6.40 15.27 -8.45
CA PHE A 479 4.96 14.97 -8.37
C PHE A 479 4.51 15.01 -6.92
N VAL A 480 3.42 15.77 -6.65
CA VAL A 480 2.80 15.92 -5.33
C VAL A 480 1.37 15.44 -5.41
N GLY A 481 1.07 14.34 -4.74
CA GLY A 481 -0.28 13.80 -4.62
C GLY A 481 -0.86 13.98 -3.22
N HIS A 482 -2.05 13.41 -3.00
CA HIS A 482 -2.76 13.45 -1.72
C HIS A 482 -3.01 14.88 -1.23
N ILE A 483 -3.14 15.85 -2.15
CA ILE A 483 -3.41 17.25 -1.78
C ILE A 483 -4.76 17.31 -1.06
N SER A 484 -4.73 17.87 0.13
CA SER A 484 -5.86 17.92 1.03
C SER A 484 -5.96 19.31 1.70
N PRO A 485 -7.19 19.85 1.83
CA PRO A 485 -8.48 19.29 1.39
C PRO A 485 -8.58 19.12 -0.13
N GLU A 486 -9.32 18.06 -0.58
CA GLU A 486 -9.52 17.80 -2.01
C GLU A 486 -10.41 18.87 -2.70
N ALA A 487 -10.30 18.97 -4.02
CA ALA A 487 -11.08 19.94 -4.81
C ALA A 487 -12.59 19.79 -4.61
N ALA A 488 -13.12 18.57 -4.51
CA ALA A 488 -14.55 18.30 -4.33
C ALA A 488 -15.09 18.74 -2.95
N GLU A 489 -14.21 18.98 -1.98
CA GLU A 489 -14.53 19.52 -0.66
C GLU A 489 -14.22 21.03 -0.55
N GLY A 490 -13.88 21.69 -1.66
CA GLY A 490 -13.53 23.10 -1.68
C GLY A 490 -12.10 23.40 -1.21
N GLY A 491 -11.20 22.43 -1.30
CA GLY A 491 -9.79 22.66 -1.06
C GLY A 491 -9.18 23.66 -2.06
N PRO A 492 -8.09 24.35 -1.71
CA PRO A 492 -7.51 25.42 -2.55
C PRO A 492 -7.11 24.95 -3.95
N ILE A 493 -6.82 23.65 -4.15
CA ILE A 493 -6.54 23.10 -5.49
C ILE A 493 -7.72 23.31 -6.46
N ALA A 494 -8.96 23.42 -5.96
CA ALA A 494 -10.16 23.63 -6.77
C ALA A 494 -10.17 25.00 -7.47
N ILE A 495 -9.46 26.00 -6.91
CA ILE A 495 -9.54 27.39 -7.37
C ILE A 495 -8.27 27.86 -8.09
N VAL A 496 -7.35 26.94 -8.40
CA VAL A 496 -6.20 27.24 -9.24
C VAL A 496 -6.68 27.49 -10.67
N HIS A 497 -6.18 28.53 -11.30
CA HIS A 497 -6.46 28.87 -12.69
C HIS A 497 -5.22 28.66 -13.57
N ASP A 498 -5.45 28.47 -14.87
CA ASP A 498 -4.36 28.44 -15.83
C ASP A 498 -3.55 29.75 -15.77
N GLY A 499 -2.22 29.62 -15.74
CA GLY A 499 -1.30 30.74 -15.61
C GLY A 499 -1.01 31.20 -14.18
N ASP A 500 -1.71 30.70 -13.15
CA ASP A 500 -1.32 30.93 -11.76
C ASP A 500 0.05 30.34 -11.49
N LEU A 501 0.89 31.04 -10.71
CA LEU A 501 2.18 30.51 -10.30
C LEU A 501 2.04 29.58 -9.09
N VAL A 502 2.59 28.38 -9.22
CA VAL A 502 2.68 27.39 -8.15
C VAL A 502 4.15 27.15 -7.80
N GLU A 503 4.44 27.12 -6.51
CA GLU A 503 5.76 26.83 -5.97
C GLU A 503 5.73 25.54 -5.15
N ILE A 504 6.66 24.63 -5.46
CA ILE A 504 6.92 23.37 -4.76
C ILE A 504 8.33 23.46 -4.20
N ASP A 505 8.48 23.49 -2.89
CA ASP A 505 9.76 23.46 -2.21
C ASP A 505 9.81 22.26 -1.28
N VAL A 506 10.44 21.20 -1.73
CA VAL A 506 10.54 19.92 -1.02
C VAL A 506 11.42 20.06 0.22
N ASP A 507 12.52 20.82 0.13
CA ASP A 507 13.47 20.98 1.21
C ASP A 507 12.88 21.79 2.37
N SER A 508 12.05 22.81 2.07
CA SER A 508 11.29 23.59 3.06
C SER A 508 9.90 22.99 3.36
N LYS A 509 9.54 21.85 2.74
CA LYS A 509 8.25 21.17 2.86
C LYS A 509 7.04 22.05 2.53
N LYS A 510 7.12 22.87 1.47
CA LYS A 510 6.10 23.83 1.09
C LYS A 510 5.45 23.49 -0.25
N LEU A 511 4.14 23.78 -0.33
CA LEU A 511 3.35 23.77 -1.56
C LEU A 511 2.45 25.01 -1.57
N GLU A 512 2.79 25.98 -2.41
CA GLU A 512 2.20 27.30 -2.38
C GLU A 512 1.61 27.71 -3.74
N LEU A 513 0.41 28.30 -3.69
CA LEU A 513 -0.18 29.04 -4.77
C LEU A 513 0.23 30.52 -4.61
N LEU A 514 1.02 31.04 -5.55
CA LEU A 514 1.55 32.39 -5.46
C LEU A 514 0.55 33.43 -6.00
N VAL A 515 -0.64 33.43 -5.43
CA VAL A 515 -1.73 34.35 -5.68
C VAL A 515 -2.01 35.10 -4.36
N PRO A 516 -2.38 36.39 -4.40
CA PRO A 516 -2.72 37.13 -3.19
C PRO A 516 -3.77 36.42 -2.35
N GLN A 517 -3.60 36.40 -1.03
CA GLN A 517 -4.50 35.70 -0.11
C GLN A 517 -5.95 36.14 -0.25
N GLU A 518 -6.18 37.44 -0.46
CA GLU A 518 -7.50 38.01 -0.68
C GLU A 518 -8.20 37.46 -1.93
N GLU A 519 -7.40 37.17 -2.99
CA GLU A 519 -7.92 36.58 -4.22
C GLU A 519 -8.24 35.10 -4.02
N ILE A 520 -7.38 34.35 -3.31
CA ILE A 520 -7.63 32.96 -2.92
C ILE A 520 -8.97 32.87 -2.18
N GLU A 521 -9.18 33.71 -1.18
CA GLU A 521 -10.43 33.78 -0.41
C GLU A 521 -11.64 34.16 -1.26
N ALA A 522 -11.47 35.11 -2.19
CA ALA A 522 -12.52 35.50 -3.11
C ALA A 522 -12.92 34.36 -4.06
N ARG A 523 -11.94 33.65 -4.62
CA ARG A 523 -12.16 32.47 -5.49
C ARG A 523 -12.85 31.34 -4.71
N LEU A 524 -12.41 31.03 -3.47
CA LEU A 524 -13.03 30.02 -2.61
C LEU A 524 -14.50 30.35 -2.26
N LYS A 525 -14.83 31.63 -2.04
CA LYS A 525 -16.24 32.08 -1.82
C LYS A 525 -17.13 31.87 -3.05
N GLN A 526 -16.56 31.89 -4.25
CA GLN A 526 -17.30 31.67 -5.51
C GLN A 526 -17.39 30.21 -5.90
N TRP A 527 -16.52 29.36 -5.34
CA TRP A 527 -16.50 27.92 -5.63
C TRP A 527 -17.84 27.27 -5.25
N LYS A 528 -18.27 26.35 -6.08
CA LYS A 528 -19.47 25.54 -5.83
C LYS A 528 -19.11 24.07 -5.95
N ARG A 529 -19.59 23.29 -5.00
CA ARG A 529 -19.39 21.83 -5.03
C ARG A 529 -19.97 21.26 -6.33
N PRO A 530 -19.18 20.51 -7.11
CA PRO A 530 -19.71 19.84 -8.28
C PRO A 530 -20.66 18.70 -7.89
N GLU A 531 -21.54 18.33 -8.81
CA GLU A 531 -22.37 17.14 -8.63
C GLU A 531 -21.49 15.89 -8.55
N PRO A 532 -21.79 14.93 -7.64
CA PRO A 532 -21.03 13.70 -7.54
C PRO A 532 -21.05 12.92 -8.87
N LYS A 533 -19.88 12.44 -9.32
CA LYS A 533 -19.75 11.60 -10.54
C LYS A 533 -20.58 10.32 -10.42
N PHE A 534 -20.70 9.73 -9.21
CA PHE A 534 -21.47 8.52 -8.94
C PHE A 534 -22.52 8.77 -7.86
N LYS A 535 -23.80 8.54 -8.20
CA LYS A 535 -24.94 8.78 -7.30
C LYS A 535 -25.53 7.51 -6.69
N LYS A 536 -25.09 6.33 -7.14
CA LYS A 536 -25.62 5.01 -6.75
C LYS A 536 -24.49 3.97 -6.63
N GLY A 537 -24.83 2.83 -6.06
CA GLY A 537 -23.91 1.71 -5.91
C GLY A 537 -22.81 1.97 -4.89
N TRP A 538 -21.77 1.15 -4.98
CA TRP A 538 -20.66 1.20 -4.02
C TRP A 538 -19.93 2.55 -4.00
N LEU A 539 -19.60 3.08 -5.18
CA LEU A 539 -18.92 4.37 -5.28
C LEU A 539 -19.77 5.53 -4.76
N GLY A 540 -21.09 5.51 -5.01
CA GLY A 540 -21.99 6.52 -4.45
C GLY A 540 -22.07 6.48 -2.92
N LEU A 541 -21.99 5.30 -2.32
CA LEU A 541 -21.92 5.14 -0.87
C LEU A 541 -20.57 5.61 -0.32
N TYR A 542 -19.47 5.16 -0.92
CA TYR A 542 -18.11 5.55 -0.53
C TYR A 542 -17.94 7.08 -0.60
N CYS A 543 -18.35 7.71 -1.70
CA CYS A 543 -18.29 9.17 -1.89
C CYS A 543 -18.95 9.96 -0.75
N LYS A 544 -20.04 9.44 -0.16
CA LYS A 544 -20.74 10.08 0.95
C LYS A 544 -19.99 9.95 2.28
N LEU A 545 -19.31 8.82 2.50
CA LEU A 545 -18.74 8.45 3.79
C LEU A 545 -17.22 8.63 3.85
N ALA A 546 -16.56 8.76 2.69
CA ALA A 546 -15.10 8.88 2.65
C ALA A 546 -14.62 10.11 3.40
N ALA A 547 -13.66 9.91 4.27
CA ALA A 547 -12.88 10.99 4.88
C ALA A 547 -11.83 11.52 3.91
N SER A 548 -11.20 12.63 4.25
CA SER A 548 -10.11 13.23 3.48
C SER A 548 -8.94 12.26 3.26
N GLY A 549 -8.15 12.50 2.22
CA GLY A 549 -6.89 11.78 1.99
C GLY A 549 -5.91 11.89 3.17
N SER A 550 -5.88 13.06 3.85
CA SER A 550 -5.10 13.29 5.08
C SER A 550 -5.57 12.43 6.26
N GLU A 551 -6.80 11.95 6.24
CA GLU A 551 -7.40 11.07 7.25
C GLU A 551 -7.44 9.61 6.81
N GLY A 552 -6.68 9.24 5.77
CA GLY A 552 -6.58 7.87 5.28
C GLY A 552 -7.67 7.46 4.30
N GLY A 553 -8.60 8.34 3.91
CA GLY A 553 -9.72 8.02 3.02
C GLY A 553 -10.63 6.91 3.56
N VAL A 554 -10.73 6.76 4.88
CA VAL A 554 -11.58 5.77 5.54
C VAL A 554 -13.05 6.18 5.49
N MET A 555 -13.96 5.22 5.65
CA MET A 555 -15.38 5.54 5.80
C MET A 555 -15.66 6.00 7.24
N LYS A 556 -16.14 7.23 7.39
CA LYS A 556 -16.56 7.81 8.69
C LYS A 556 -18.07 8.04 8.72
N PHE A 557 -18.65 7.87 9.89
CA PHE A 557 -20.09 8.01 10.11
C PHE A 557 -20.44 9.27 10.92
N ASP A 558 -19.43 9.99 11.37
CA ASP A 558 -19.57 11.15 12.28
C ASP A 558 -20.28 12.37 11.62
N HIS A 559 -20.53 12.27 10.31
CA HIS A 559 -21.16 13.35 9.50
C HIS A 559 -22.58 13.00 9.05
N LEU A 560 -23.15 11.89 9.51
CA LEU A 560 -24.54 11.49 9.31
C LEU A 560 -25.38 11.94 10.51
#